data_77a5a88ad1f04bec1e18891a6aa5602c
#
_entry.id   77a5a88ad1f04bec1e18891a6aa5602c
#
_cell.length_a   1.000
_cell.length_b   1.000
_cell.length_c   1.000
_cell.angle_alpha   90.00
_cell.angle_beta   90.00
_cell.angle_gamma   90.00
#
_symmetry.space_group_name_H-M   'P 1'
#
loop_
_entity.id
_entity.type
_entity.pdbx_description
1 polymer ?
#
loop_
_entity_poly.entity_id
_entity_poly.type
_entity_poly.pdbx_seq_one_letter_code
_entity_poly.pdbx_strand_id
1 'polypeptide(L)'
;LAKGISYAAINYRHTPQASLPAPVHDAARAIQFLRSKAEEWNIDKDRICLSGGSAGACTSMWLLCHDDLADPQAKDPVLRESTRVSGAAVAGGQTSIDPKQIEPWLGPMVLQHRMINMAVGEKTIQGALKNYAQHKPLYVEFSAYNHVSQDAPPLFMSYGGDMTLPSKNAGHGIHHPVYGVKMKEKADSVGMECHLLIGDGKVSKSAKYRNANAFIEQILLQAK
;
A
#
# COMPACT_ATOMS: atom_id res chain seq x y z
N LEU A 1 10.25 -19.08 7.08
CA LEU A 1 10.39 -19.96 8.26
C LEU A 1 11.83 -20.45 8.39
N ALA A 2 12.44 -21.02 7.35
CA ALA A 2 13.82 -21.55 7.39
C ALA A 2 14.89 -20.50 7.78
N LYS A 3 14.58 -19.20 7.65
CA LYS A 3 15.46 -18.07 7.98
C LYS A 3 15.03 -17.33 9.25
N GLY A 4 14.14 -17.92 10.07
CA GLY A 4 13.65 -17.24 11.29
C GLY A 4 12.61 -16.14 11.00
N ILE A 5 12.04 -16.07 9.79
CA ILE A 5 10.98 -15.14 9.44
C ILE A 5 9.64 -15.86 9.60
N SER A 6 8.74 -15.30 10.41
CA SER A 6 7.35 -15.74 10.53
C SER A 6 6.48 -15.03 9.50
N TYR A 7 5.41 -15.70 9.05
CA TYR A 7 4.44 -15.13 8.12
C TYR A 7 3.04 -15.14 8.72
N ALA A 8 2.38 -13.99 8.69
CA ALA A 8 1.00 -13.83 9.12
C ALA A 8 0.13 -13.38 7.94
N ALA A 9 -0.87 -14.17 7.59
CA ALA A 9 -1.92 -13.78 6.66
C ALA A 9 -3.09 -13.20 7.44
N ILE A 10 -3.57 -12.03 7.02
CA ILE A 10 -4.68 -11.34 7.67
C ILE A 10 -5.94 -11.38 6.80
N ASN A 11 -7.09 -11.38 7.45
CA ASN A 11 -8.38 -11.09 6.82
C ASN A 11 -8.81 -9.68 7.18
N TYR A 12 -9.44 -8.99 6.25
CA TYR A 12 -10.03 -7.67 6.45
C TYR A 12 -11.34 -7.56 5.66
N ARG A 13 -12.21 -6.67 6.06
CA ARG A 13 -13.49 -6.44 5.36
C ARG A 13 -13.23 -5.93 3.94
N HIS A 14 -14.06 -6.37 3.01
CA HIS A 14 -13.93 -6.03 1.59
C HIS A 14 -15.10 -5.21 1.08
N THR A 15 -14.86 -4.41 0.05
CA THR A 15 -15.93 -3.82 -0.76
C THR A 15 -16.67 -4.92 -1.55
N PRO A 16 -18.00 -4.83 -1.73
CA PRO A 16 -18.88 -3.71 -1.36
C PRO A 16 -19.45 -3.78 0.07
N GLN A 17 -19.13 -4.81 0.86
CA GLN A 17 -19.69 -4.97 2.22
C GLN A 17 -19.20 -3.87 3.18
N ALA A 18 -17.97 -3.38 2.93
CA ALA A 18 -17.41 -2.25 3.66
C ALA A 18 -16.61 -1.36 2.72
N SER A 19 -16.78 -0.04 2.84
CA SER A 19 -15.96 0.96 2.16
C SER A 19 -14.88 1.51 3.11
N LEU A 20 -13.99 2.35 2.56
CA LEU A 20 -13.03 3.08 3.38
C LEU A 20 -13.77 3.88 4.50
N PRO A 21 -13.18 3.92 5.69
CA PRO A 21 -11.83 3.49 6.08
C PRO A 21 -11.72 2.02 6.51
N ALA A 22 -12.85 1.29 6.62
CA ALA A 22 -12.91 0.01 7.34
C ALA A 22 -11.87 -1.04 6.90
N PRO A 23 -11.66 -1.33 5.60
CA PRO A 23 -10.66 -2.33 5.18
C PRO A 23 -9.24 -2.02 5.64
N VAL A 24 -8.86 -0.76 5.61
CA VAL A 24 -7.50 -0.30 5.95
C VAL A 24 -7.30 -0.29 7.46
N HIS A 25 -8.31 0.14 8.22
CA HIS A 25 -8.26 0.10 9.68
C HIS A 25 -8.26 -1.33 10.23
N ASP A 26 -8.92 -2.28 9.56
CA ASP A 26 -8.82 -3.70 9.92
C ASP A 26 -7.37 -4.21 9.79
N ALA A 27 -6.68 -3.82 8.73
CA ALA A 27 -5.28 -4.18 8.52
C ALA A 27 -4.35 -3.48 9.54
N ALA A 28 -4.59 -2.21 9.87
CA ALA A 28 -3.90 -1.50 10.93
C ALA A 28 -4.04 -2.23 12.27
N ARG A 29 -5.28 -2.59 12.63
CA ARG A 29 -5.55 -3.35 13.84
C ARG A 29 -4.87 -4.71 13.85
N ALA A 30 -4.74 -5.38 12.71
CA ALA A 30 -4.03 -6.66 12.64
C ALA A 30 -2.54 -6.49 13.00
N ILE A 31 -1.88 -5.41 12.57
CA ILE A 31 -0.50 -5.09 12.97
C ILE A 31 -0.42 -4.86 14.48
N GLN A 32 -1.33 -4.06 15.03
CA GLN A 32 -1.40 -3.81 16.46
C GLN A 32 -1.62 -5.10 17.26
N PHE A 33 -2.51 -5.98 16.77
CA PHE A 33 -2.75 -7.28 17.38
C PHE A 33 -1.50 -8.18 17.36
N LEU A 34 -0.79 -8.25 16.23
CA LEU A 34 0.47 -8.99 16.13
C LEU A 34 1.49 -8.48 17.15
N ARG A 35 1.62 -7.17 17.33
CA ARG A 35 2.51 -6.57 18.32
C ARG A 35 2.09 -6.92 19.75
N SER A 36 0.80 -6.86 20.07
CA SER A 36 0.28 -7.22 21.39
C SER A 36 0.50 -8.69 21.75
N LYS A 37 0.77 -9.55 20.75
CA LYS A 37 1.07 -10.99 20.92
C LYS A 37 2.55 -11.32 20.75
N ALA A 38 3.41 -10.33 20.59
CA ALA A 38 4.80 -10.54 20.21
C ALA A 38 5.57 -11.42 21.22
N GLU A 39 5.38 -11.19 22.52
CA GLU A 39 6.00 -12.00 23.59
C GLU A 39 5.45 -13.44 23.57
N GLU A 40 4.12 -13.59 23.54
CA GLU A 40 3.46 -14.90 23.50
C GLU A 40 3.89 -15.76 22.31
N TRP A 41 4.08 -15.12 21.14
CA TRP A 41 4.40 -15.81 19.89
C TRP A 41 5.90 -15.81 19.56
N ASN A 42 6.73 -15.27 20.46
CA ASN A 42 8.17 -15.16 20.28
C ASN A 42 8.57 -14.52 18.94
N ILE A 43 7.96 -13.37 18.62
CA ILE A 43 8.27 -12.56 17.46
C ILE A 43 8.83 -11.20 17.88
N ASP A 44 9.71 -10.66 17.05
CA ASP A 44 10.24 -9.30 17.25
C ASP A 44 9.22 -8.27 16.77
N LYS A 45 8.60 -7.56 17.71
CA LYS A 45 7.58 -6.56 17.42
C LYS A 45 8.12 -5.35 16.64
N ASP A 46 9.42 -5.11 16.66
CA ASP A 46 10.04 -3.97 16.00
C ASP A 46 10.52 -4.29 14.56
N ARG A 47 10.39 -5.56 14.15
CA ARG A 47 10.76 -6.04 12.82
C ARG A 47 9.56 -6.64 12.08
N ILE A 48 8.67 -5.77 11.62
CA ILE A 48 7.48 -6.13 10.83
C ILE A 48 7.63 -5.57 9.43
N CYS A 49 7.54 -6.42 8.40
CA CYS A 49 7.52 -6.01 7.00
C CYS A 49 6.19 -6.40 6.37
N LEU A 50 5.55 -5.45 5.68
CA LEU A 50 4.28 -5.70 5.01
C LEU A 50 4.49 -6.28 3.62
N SER A 51 3.55 -7.11 3.18
CA SER A 51 3.52 -7.62 1.82
C SER A 51 2.08 -7.75 1.33
N GLY A 52 1.87 -7.50 0.04
CA GLY A 52 0.55 -7.61 -0.55
C GLY A 52 0.54 -7.38 -2.06
N GLY A 53 -0.53 -7.84 -2.71
CA GLY A 53 -0.81 -7.58 -4.11
C GLY A 53 -2.09 -6.75 -4.28
N SER A 54 -2.18 -5.91 -5.33
CA SER A 54 -3.37 -5.13 -5.67
C SER A 54 -3.91 -4.34 -4.46
N ALA A 55 -5.12 -4.63 -3.98
CA ALA A 55 -5.70 -3.98 -2.80
C ALA A 55 -4.84 -4.14 -1.54
N GLY A 56 -4.23 -5.32 -1.33
CA GLY A 56 -3.29 -5.55 -0.24
C GLY A 56 -2.02 -4.70 -0.37
N ALA A 57 -1.55 -4.46 -1.58
CA ALA A 57 -0.43 -3.55 -1.85
C ALA A 57 -0.81 -2.09 -1.56
N CYS A 58 -2.01 -1.65 -1.98
CA CYS A 58 -2.54 -0.32 -1.69
C CYS A 58 -2.59 -0.07 -0.17
N THR A 59 -3.18 -1.01 0.59
CA THR A 59 -3.26 -0.96 2.05
C THR A 59 -1.87 -0.96 2.70
N SER A 60 -0.96 -1.83 2.24
CA SER A 60 0.40 -1.90 2.78
C SER A 60 1.20 -0.61 2.55
N MET A 61 1.06 0.03 1.39
CA MET A 61 1.71 1.30 1.10
C MET A 61 1.14 2.44 1.94
N TRP A 62 -0.18 2.45 2.15
CA TRP A 62 -0.80 3.44 3.02
C TRP A 62 -0.28 3.30 4.47
N LEU A 63 -0.32 2.09 5.04
CA LEU A 63 0.20 1.81 6.38
C LEU A 63 1.68 2.13 6.53
N LEU A 64 2.48 1.96 5.47
CA LEU A 64 3.90 2.28 5.46
C LEU A 64 4.15 3.79 5.57
N CYS A 65 3.39 4.58 4.80
CA CYS A 65 3.61 6.02 4.65
C CYS A 65 2.82 6.86 5.67
N HIS A 66 1.73 6.31 6.23
CA HIS A 66 0.87 7.03 7.17
C HIS A 66 1.52 7.14 8.57
N ASP A 67 1.12 8.16 9.31
CA ASP A 67 1.49 8.33 10.71
C ASP A 67 1.04 7.14 11.57
N ASP A 68 1.65 7.01 12.75
CA ASP A 68 1.28 5.95 13.69
C ASP A 68 -0.16 6.13 14.18
N LEU A 69 -0.93 5.05 14.15
CA LEU A 69 -2.32 5.02 14.64
C LEU A 69 -2.41 4.54 16.10
N ALA A 70 -1.31 4.42 16.81
CA ALA A 70 -1.34 4.09 18.23
C ALA A 70 -2.10 5.15 19.03
N ASP A 71 -3.06 4.71 19.85
CA ASP A 71 -3.76 5.55 20.81
C ASP A 71 -3.38 5.13 22.24
N PRO A 72 -2.41 5.80 22.88
CA PRO A 72 -1.97 5.45 24.24
C PRO A 72 -3.08 5.50 25.29
N GLN A 73 -4.17 6.23 25.01
CA GLN A 73 -5.31 6.39 25.91
C GLN A 73 -6.47 5.42 25.61
N ALA A 74 -6.35 4.60 24.57
CA ALA A 74 -7.40 3.65 24.23
C ALA A 74 -7.68 2.68 25.38
N LYS A 75 -8.95 2.38 25.61
CA LYS A 75 -9.36 1.34 26.59
C LYS A 75 -8.91 -0.05 26.17
N ASP A 76 -8.96 -0.32 24.85
CA ASP A 76 -8.46 -1.56 24.25
C ASP A 76 -6.92 -1.51 24.19
N PRO A 77 -6.21 -2.41 24.90
CA PRO A 77 -4.75 -2.41 24.92
C PRO A 77 -4.12 -2.66 23.52
N VAL A 78 -4.83 -3.35 22.62
CA VAL A 78 -4.37 -3.57 21.25
C VAL A 78 -4.21 -2.25 20.49
N LEU A 79 -5.11 -1.29 20.70
CA LEU A 79 -5.05 0.01 20.03
C LEU A 79 -3.91 0.92 20.54
N ARG A 80 -3.26 0.54 21.65
CA ARG A 80 -2.08 1.26 22.15
C ARG A 80 -0.80 0.87 21.43
N GLU A 81 -0.80 -0.26 20.72
CA GLU A 81 0.34 -0.73 19.95
C GLU A 81 0.51 0.10 18.66
N SER A 82 1.77 0.27 18.26
CA SER A 82 2.13 1.01 17.05
C SER A 82 1.68 0.29 15.78
N THR A 83 1.30 1.07 14.75
CA THR A 83 1.11 0.58 13.37
C THR A 83 2.35 0.77 12.49
N ARG A 84 3.41 1.42 12.99
CA ARG A 84 4.66 1.63 12.22
C ARG A 84 5.31 0.29 11.90
N VAL A 85 5.90 0.18 10.72
CA VAL A 85 6.53 -1.05 10.22
C VAL A 85 7.96 -0.76 9.76
N SER A 86 8.75 -1.81 9.52
CA SER A 86 10.16 -1.67 9.11
C SER A 86 10.31 -1.52 7.59
N GLY A 87 9.29 -1.87 6.81
CA GLY A 87 9.30 -1.78 5.36
C GLY A 87 8.08 -2.44 4.73
N ALA A 88 7.93 -2.30 3.42
CA ALA A 88 6.90 -3.01 2.64
C ALA A 88 7.43 -3.48 1.28
N ALA A 89 7.06 -4.71 0.89
CA ALA A 89 7.34 -5.27 -0.43
C ALA A 89 6.03 -5.65 -1.12
N VAL A 90 5.64 -4.94 -2.17
CA VAL A 90 4.30 -5.00 -2.75
C VAL A 90 4.31 -5.22 -4.27
N ALA A 91 3.19 -5.73 -4.79
CA ALA A 91 3.04 -6.00 -6.22
C ALA A 91 1.74 -5.39 -6.79
N GLY A 92 1.84 -4.68 -7.92
CA GLY A 92 0.70 -4.18 -8.70
C GLY A 92 -0.28 -3.31 -7.91
N GLY A 93 0.21 -2.55 -6.93
CA GLY A 93 -0.60 -1.73 -6.05
C GLY A 93 -0.98 -0.37 -6.64
N GLN A 94 -2.10 0.17 -6.19
CA GLN A 94 -2.54 1.52 -6.50
C GLN A 94 -1.94 2.48 -5.46
N THR A 95 -1.11 3.40 -5.90
CA THR A 95 -0.48 4.41 -5.02
C THR A 95 -1.39 5.61 -4.77
N SER A 96 -2.38 5.80 -5.63
CA SER A 96 -3.51 6.71 -5.45
C SER A 96 -4.81 6.04 -5.87
N ILE A 97 -5.90 6.41 -5.19
CA ILE A 97 -7.27 6.00 -5.51
C ILE A 97 -8.14 7.19 -5.95
N ASP A 98 -7.57 8.38 -6.02
CA ASP A 98 -8.28 9.58 -6.45
C ASP A 98 -8.51 9.56 -7.97
N PRO A 99 -9.79 9.47 -8.45
CA PRO A 99 -10.08 9.41 -9.88
C PRO A 99 -9.53 10.61 -10.65
N LYS A 100 -9.51 11.81 -10.07
CA LYS A 100 -8.98 13.02 -10.71
C LYS A 100 -7.46 13.08 -10.77
N GLN A 101 -6.79 12.29 -9.94
CA GLN A 101 -5.33 12.14 -9.98
C GLN A 101 -4.90 11.03 -10.94
N ILE A 102 -5.59 9.89 -10.91
CA ILE A 102 -5.16 8.71 -11.68
C ILE A 102 -5.59 8.77 -13.17
N GLU A 103 -6.69 9.43 -13.50
CA GLU A 103 -7.12 9.56 -14.90
C GLU A 103 -6.08 10.27 -15.77
N PRO A 104 -5.51 11.43 -15.38
CA PRO A 104 -4.42 12.05 -16.11
C PRO A 104 -3.16 11.20 -16.24
N TRP A 105 -2.90 10.29 -15.29
CA TRP A 105 -1.74 9.40 -15.33
C TRP A 105 -1.91 8.23 -16.30
N LEU A 106 -3.13 7.70 -16.40
CA LEU A 106 -3.40 6.36 -16.94
C LEU A 106 -4.40 6.35 -18.11
N GLY A 107 -5.08 7.46 -18.33
CA GLY A 107 -6.20 7.55 -19.26
C GLY A 107 -7.53 7.07 -18.67
N PRO A 108 -8.66 7.29 -19.39
CA PRO A 108 -10.00 7.11 -18.83
C PRO A 108 -10.38 5.67 -18.53
N MET A 109 -9.68 4.68 -19.12
CA MET A 109 -10.01 3.27 -18.92
C MET A 109 -9.81 2.80 -17.47
N VAL A 110 -8.91 3.43 -16.71
CA VAL A 110 -8.71 3.11 -15.29
C VAL A 110 -9.98 3.34 -14.46
N LEU A 111 -10.77 4.37 -14.81
CA LEU A 111 -12.00 4.72 -14.12
C LEU A 111 -13.12 3.68 -14.30
N GLN A 112 -13.01 2.78 -15.26
CA GLN A 112 -13.94 1.68 -15.46
C GLN A 112 -13.73 0.54 -14.46
N HIS A 113 -12.64 0.56 -13.70
CA HIS A 113 -12.43 -0.45 -12.67
C HIS A 113 -13.26 -0.12 -11.42
N ARG A 114 -14.17 -1.04 -11.09
CA ARG A 114 -15.16 -0.87 -10.02
C ARG A 114 -14.57 -0.59 -8.63
N MET A 115 -13.33 -0.93 -8.37
CA MET A 115 -12.65 -0.63 -7.10
C MET A 115 -12.63 0.88 -6.81
N ILE A 116 -12.50 1.74 -7.83
CA ILE A 116 -12.41 3.20 -7.67
C ILE A 116 -13.68 3.78 -7.02
N ASN A 117 -14.85 3.33 -7.46
CA ASN A 117 -16.12 3.80 -6.88
C ASN A 117 -16.51 3.03 -5.62
N MET A 118 -16.26 1.73 -5.57
CA MET A 118 -16.63 0.91 -4.42
C MET A 118 -15.80 1.24 -3.17
N ALA A 119 -14.55 1.70 -3.33
CA ALA A 119 -13.70 2.12 -2.22
C ALA A 119 -14.35 3.22 -1.36
N VAL A 120 -15.12 4.11 -1.98
CA VAL A 120 -15.85 5.19 -1.30
C VAL A 120 -17.35 4.91 -1.13
N GLY A 121 -17.79 3.67 -1.33
CA GLY A 121 -19.17 3.26 -1.13
C GLY A 121 -20.14 3.60 -2.26
N GLU A 122 -19.63 4.04 -3.41
CA GLU A 122 -20.46 4.38 -4.57
C GLU A 122 -20.71 3.17 -5.47
N LYS A 123 -21.93 3.11 -6.04
CA LYS A 123 -22.31 2.02 -6.93
C LYS A 123 -21.69 2.14 -8.32
N THR A 124 -21.42 3.37 -8.78
CA THR A 124 -20.91 3.66 -10.12
C THR A 124 -19.82 4.74 -10.07
N ILE A 125 -18.96 4.76 -11.10
CA ILE A 125 -17.96 5.83 -11.22
C ILE A 125 -18.61 7.20 -11.43
N GLN A 126 -19.75 7.26 -12.13
CA GLN A 126 -20.50 8.51 -12.34
C GLN A 126 -21.00 9.07 -10.99
N GLY A 127 -21.47 8.19 -10.09
CA GLY A 127 -21.83 8.57 -8.72
C GLY A 127 -20.64 9.12 -7.95
N ALA A 128 -19.50 8.42 -8.00
CA ALA A 128 -18.27 8.84 -7.35
C ALA A 128 -17.76 10.19 -7.85
N LEU A 129 -17.82 10.43 -9.16
CA LEU A 129 -17.42 11.72 -9.76
C LEU A 129 -18.41 12.84 -9.46
N LYS A 130 -19.72 12.56 -9.49
CA LYS A 130 -20.78 13.54 -9.12
C LYS A 130 -20.62 13.99 -7.67
N ASN A 131 -20.33 13.05 -6.76
CA ASN A 131 -20.17 13.29 -5.33
C ASN A 131 -18.71 13.50 -4.94
N TYR A 132 -17.83 13.83 -5.89
CA TYR A 132 -16.38 13.92 -5.68
C TYR A 132 -16.00 14.82 -4.49
N ALA A 133 -16.63 15.97 -4.35
CA ALA A 133 -16.33 16.90 -3.24
C ALA A 133 -16.55 16.26 -1.87
N GLN A 134 -17.59 15.42 -1.74
CA GLN A 134 -17.88 14.65 -0.51
C GLN A 134 -16.85 13.56 -0.26
N HIS A 135 -16.40 12.89 -1.32
CA HIS A 135 -15.44 11.76 -1.22
C HIS A 135 -13.98 12.19 -1.23
N LYS A 136 -13.68 13.45 -1.62
CA LYS A 136 -12.30 13.95 -1.69
C LYS A 136 -11.47 13.71 -0.42
N PRO A 137 -11.99 13.90 0.80
CA PRO A 137 -11.23 13.58 2.02
C PRO A 137 -10.78 12.12 2.07
N LEU A 138 -11.63 11.15 1.66
CA LEU A 138 -11.27 9.73 1.60
C LEU A 138 -10.21 9.46 0.51
N TYR A 139 -10.35 10.09 -0.66
CA TYR A 139 -9.36 9.94 -1.72
C TYR A 139 -7.99 10.48 -1.32
N VAL A 140 -7.95 11.64 -0.67
CA VAL A 140 -6.70 12.23 -0.19
C VAL A 140 -6.08 11.36 0.91
N GLU A 141 -6.89 10.96 1.88
CA GLU A 141 -6.47 10.17 3.03
C GLU A 141 -5.94 8.80 2.61
N PHE A 142 -6.67 8.04 1.80
CA PHE A 142 -6.33 6.66 1.47
C PHE A 142 -5.50 6.48 0.18
N SER A 143 -4.90 7.55 -0.31
CA SER A 143 -3.87 7.51 -1.37
C SER A 143 -2.48 7.59 -0.74
N ALA A 144 -1.75 6.47 -0.67
CA ALA A 144 -0.40 6.41 -0.08
C ALA A 144 0.55 7.47 -0.67
N TYR A 145 0.37 7.82 -1.95
CA TYR A 145 1.12 8.87 -2.64
C TYR A 145 1.14 10.21 -1.89
N ASN A 146 0.05 10.53 -1.18
CA ASN A 146 -0.08 11.80 -0.46
C ASN A 146 0.64 11.82 0.89
N HIS A 147 0.97 10.65 1.43
CA HIS A 147 1.65 10.48 2.73
C HIS A 147 3.15 10.21 2.62
N VAL A 148 3.69 10.22 1.39
CA VAL A 148 5.14 9.98 1.17
C VAL A 148 5.94 11.08 1.84
N SER A 149 6.83 10.68 2.75
CA SER A 149 7.70 11.56 3.54
C SER A 149 9.11 10.96 3.67
N GLN A 150 10.07 11.75 4.11
CA GLN A 150 11.46 11.29 4.26
C GLN A 150 11.61 10.23 5.36
N ASP A 151 10.76 10.26 6.38
CA ASP A 151 10.79 9.33 7.52
C ASP A 151 9.98 8.05 7.28
N ALA A 152 9.29 7.93 6.12
CA ALA A 152 8.61 6.70 5.77
C ALA A 152 9.64 5.56 5.56
N PRO A 153 9.35 4.35 6.08
CA PRO A 153 10.25 3.21 5.94
C PRO A 153 10.47 2.79 4.48
N PRO A 154 11.51 1.98 4.19
CA PRO A 154 11.82 1.54 2.83
C PRO A 154 10.67 0.80 2.16
N LEU A 155 10.45 1.10 0.87
CA LEU A 155 9.42 0.50 0.01
C LEU A 155 10.04 -0.23 -1.18
N PHE A 156 9.62 -1.46 -1.42
CA PHE A 156 9.88 -2.19 -2.66
C PHE A 156 8.58 -2.45 -3.40
N MET A 157 8.51 -2.02 -4.67
CA MET A 157 7.35 -2.21 -5.54
C MET A 157 7.72 -3.03 -6.77
N SER A 158 6.82 -3.93 -7.19
CA SER A 158 6.93 -4.64 -8.45
C SER A 158 5.65 -4.53 -9.28
N TYR A 159 5.81 -4.40 -10.60
CA TYR A 159 4.70 -4.28 -11.56
C TYR A 159 4.98 -5.11 -12.81
N GLY A 160 3.94 -5.40 -13.59
CA GLY A 160 4.06 -5.95 -14.94
C GLY A 160 4.83 -5.03 -15.89
N GLY A 161 5.27 -5.55 -17.05
CA GLY A 161 6.12 -4.80 -17.98
C GLY A 161 5.37 -3.93 -19.01
N ASP A 162 4.03 -3.95 -19.02
CA ASP A 162 3.25 -3.22 -20.03
C ASP A 162 3.06 -1.75 -19.63
N MET A 163 3.83 -0.87 -20.28
CA MET A 163 3.83 0.57 -20.07
C MET A 163 2.95 1.36 -21.07
N THR A 164 2.11 0.66 -21.85
CA THR A 164 1.29 1.31 -22.89
C THR A 164 0.29 2.29 -22.30
N LEU A 165 0.31 3.55 -22.75
CA LEU A 165 -0.64 4.61 -22.41
C LEU A 165 -1.37 5.13 -23.65
N PRO A 166 -2.65 5.53 -23.54
CA PRO A 166 -3.50 5.33 -22.35
C PRO A 166 -3.75 3.85 -22.07
N SER A 167 -4.17 3.52 -20.85
CA SER A 167 -4.45 2.14 -20.42
C SER A 167 -5.43 1.45 -21.37
N LYS A 168 -5.13 0.20 -21.75
CA LYS A 168 -5.88 -0.57 -22.75
C LYS A 168 -7.30 -0.94 -22.29
N ASN A 169 -7.46 -1.19 -20.99
CA ASN A 169 -8.71 -1.57 -20.34
C ASN A 169 -8.63 -1.30 -18.84
N ALA A 170 -9.73 -1.52 -18.12
CA ALA A 170 -9.83 -1.31 -16.69
C ALA A 170 -8.79 -2.11 -15.86
N GLY A 171 -8.61 -3.39 -16.21
CA GLY A 171 -7.66 -4.28 -15.52
C GLY A 171 -6.20 -3.87 -15.71
N HIS A 172 -5.83 -3.47 -16.94
CA HIS A 172 -4.51 -2.90 -17.23
C HIS A 172 -4.33 -1.57 -16.47
N GLY A 173 -5.34 -0.69 -16.51
CA GLY A 173 -5.30 0.60 -15.85
C GLY A 173 -5.08 0.49 -14.35
N ILE A 174 -5.83 -0.38 -13.66
CA ILE A 174 -5.77 -0.48 -12.20
C ILE A 174 -4.46 -1.09 -11.67
N HIS A 175 -3.72 -1.82 -12.50
CA HIS A 175 -2.43 -2.43 -12.13
C HIS A 175 -1.26 -1.85 -12.94
N HIS A 176 -1.45 -0.68 -13.56
CA HIS A 176 -0.48 -0.08 -14.47
C HIS A 176 0.81 0.32 -13.74
N PRO A 177 2.00 0.04 -14.32
CA PRO A 177 3.30 0.37 -13.71
C PRO A 177 3.52 1.86 -13.42
N VAL A 178 2.80 2.75 -14.08
CA VAL A 178 2.86 4.21 -13.83
C VAL A 178 2.54 4.56 -12.38
N TYR A 179 1.72 3.79 -11.67
CA TYR A 179 1.54 3.95 -10.23
C TYR A 179 2.88 3.88 -9.48
N GLY A 180 3.67 2.85 -9.80
CA GLY A 180 5.01 2.68 -9.22
C GLY A 180 5.98 3.78 -9.63
N VAL A 181 5.94 4.21 -10.90
CA VAL A 181 6.77 5.32 -11.40
C VAL A 181 6.47 6.60 -10.63
N LYS A 182 5.19 6.98 -10.51
CA LYS A 182 4.78 8.19 -9.77
C LYS A 182 5.17 8.13 -8.30
N MET A 183 4.99 6.97 -7.66
CA MET A 183 5.40 6.77 -6.28
C MET A 183 6.92 6.90 -6.12
N LYS A 184 7.70 6.30 -7.02
CA LYS A 184 9.17 6.40 -7.01
C LYS A 184 9.64 7.84 -7.21
N GLU A 185 9.09 8.57 -8.19
CA GLU A 185 9.37 9.99 -8.42
C GLU A 185 9.12 10.83 -7.15
N LYS A 186 7.98 10.59 -6.50
CA LYS A 186 7.63 11.29 -5.26
C LYS A 186 8.58 10.93 -4.10
N ALA A 187 8.86 9.65 -3.91
CA ALA A 187 9.78 9.17 -2.88
C ALA A 187 11.18 9.77 -3.04
N ASP A 188 11.72 9.78 -4.28
CA ASP A 188 13.02 10.38 -4.58
C ASP A 188 13.04 11.87 -4.27
N SER A 189 11.96 12.59 -4.55
CA SER A 189 11.87 14.03 -4.31
C SER A 189 11.94 14.42 -2.82
N VAL A 190 11.63 13.50 -1.91
CA VAL A 190 11.67 13.72 -0.46
C VAL A 190 12.77 12.93 0.25
N GLY A 191 13.53 12.10 -0.48
CA GLY A 191 14.61 11.30 0.09
C GLY A 191 14.16 9.99 0.78
N MET A 192 12.93 9.50 0.51
CA MET A 192 12.46 8.19 0.97
C MET A 192 13.13 7.06 0.20
N GLU A 193 13.62 6.02 0.90
CA GLU A 193 14.16 4.82 0.24
C GLU A 193 13.04 4.05 -0.48
N CYS A 194 13.05 4.05 -1.82
CA CYS A 194 12.03 3.40 -2.63
C CYS A 194 12.65 2.66 -3.81
N HIS A 195 12.27 1.40 -4.00
CA HIS A 195 12.76 0.51 -5.06
C HIS A 195 11.61 0.11 -5.97
N LEU A 196 11.84 0.20 -7.28
CA LEU A 196 10.85 -0.16 -8.29
C LEU A 196 11.41 -1.20 -9.26
N LEU A 197 10.65 -2.27 -9.46
CA LEU A 197 10.91 -3.30 -10.47
C LEU A 197 9.73 -3.37 -11.42
N ILE A 198 9.97 -3.22 -12.74
CA ILE A 198 8.93 -3.30 -13.77
C ILE A 198 9.29 -4.42 -14.76
N GLY A 199 8.38 -5.39 -14.92
CA GLY A 199 8.58 -6.54 -15.76
C GLY A 199 9.76 -7.41 -15.32
N ASP A 200 10.65 -7.72 -16.25
CA ASP A 200 11.90 -8.45 -16.00
C ASP A 200 13.08 -7.55 -15.60
N GLY A 201 12.79 -6.28 -15.27
CA GLY A 201 13.79 -5.27 -14.92
C GLY A 201 14.40 -4.54 -16.11
N LYS A 202 13.89 -4.73 -17.34
CA LYS A 202 14.37 -3.98 -18.52
C LYS A 202 13.94 -2.53 -18.51
N VAL A 203 12.75 -2.24 -17.94
CA VAL A 203 12.20 -0.88 -17.88
C VAL A 203 12.72 -0.12 -16.66
N SER A 204 12.67 -0.74 -15.49
CA SER A 204 13.21 -0.17 -14.26
C SER A 204 13.74 -1.27 -13.36
N LYS A 205 14.90 -1.06 -12.74
CA LYS A 205 15.56 -2.02 -11.86
C LYS A 205 15.65 -1.46 -10.45
N SER A 206 15.48 -2.33 -9.46
CA SER A 206 16.06 -2.03 -8.15
C SER A 206 17.56 -2.26 -8.24
N ALA A 207 18.35 -1.23 -7.99
CA ALA A 207 19.82 -1.34 -7.98
C ALA A 207 20.32 -2.18 -6.78
N LYS A 208 19.56 -2.24 -5.69
CA LYS A 208 19.94 -2.86 -4.42
C LYS A 208 19.35 -4.27 -4.24
N TYR A 209 18.12 -4.50 -4.73
CA TYR A 209 17.40 -5.76 -4.49
C TYR A 209 16.93 -6.40 -5.79
N ARG A 210 17.26 -7.68 -5.97
CA ARG A 210 16.85 -8.45 -7.16
C ARG A 210 15.34 -8.78 -7.18
N ASN A 211 14.71 -8.86 -6.03
CA ASN A 211 13.28 -9.18 -5.87
C ASN A 211 12.78 -8.85 -4.46
N ALA A 212 11.46 -8.98 -4.24
CA ALA A 212 10.79 -8.73 -2.97
C ALA A 212 11.36 -9.56 -1.81
N ASN A 213 11.69 -10.84 -2.02
CA ASN A 213 12.22 -11.69 -0.97
C ASN A 213 13.59 -11.19 -0.48
N ALA A 214 14.48 -10.80 -1.40
CA ALA A 214 15.77 -10.24 -1.03
C ALA A 214 15.62 -8.93 -0.24
N PHE A 215 14.62 -8.11 -0.58
CA PHE A 215 14.30 -6.91 0.20
C PHE A 215 13.78 -7.26 1.59
N ILE A 216 12.78 -8.17 1.71
CA ILE A 216 12.19 -8.56 3.00
C ILE A 216 13.26 -9.14 3.93
N GLU A 217 14.12 -10.02 3.41
CA GLU A 217 15.22 -10.60 4.18
C GLU A 217 16.17 -9.54 4.71
N GLN A 218 16.53 -8.58 3.88
CA GLN A 218 17.38 -7.46 4.26
C GLN A 218 16.75 -6.63 5.39
N ILE A 219 15.46 -6.28 5.25
CA ILE A 219 14.73 -5.45 6.23
C ILE A 219 14.56 -6.18 7.57
N LEU A 220 14.30 -7.49 7.55
CA LEU A 220 13.97 -8.25 8.77
C LEU A 220 15.17 -8.88 9.45
N LEU A 221 16.25 -9.23 8.72
CA LEU A 221 17.35 -10.04 9.25
C LEU A 221 18.63 -9.25 9.50
N GLN A 222 18.80 -8.05 8.93
CA GLN A 222 19.96 -7.24 9.30
C GLN A 222 19.78 -6.65 10.69
N ALA A 223 20.79 -6.83 11.53
CA ALA A 223 20.90 -6.13 12.79
C ALA A 223 20.95 -4.61 12.52
N LYS A 224 20.20 -3.84 13.30
CA LYS A 224 20.34 -2.38 13.34
C LYS A 224 21.69 -2.03 13.99
#